data_5984e759e0cb5d15ca6943e15ee7aa16
#
_entry.id   5984e759e0cb5d15ca6943e15ee7aa16
#
_cell.length_a   1.000
_cell.length_b   1.000
_cell.length_c   1.000
_cell.angle_alpha   90.00
_cell.angle_beta   90.00
_cell.angle_gamma   90.00
#
_symmetry.space_group_name_H-M   'P 1'
#
loop_
_entity.id
_entity.type
_entity.pdbx_description
1 polymer ?
#
loop_
_entity_poly.entity_id
_entity_poly.type
_entity_poly.pdbx_seq_one_letter_code
_entity_poly.pdbx_strand_id
1 'polypeptide(L)'
;MTVGVIGLGYVGLPLVVAFAEAGVEVVAVDVDRKKVAAVAAGESYIEDVPNNRLSSALGSITASTRYADLARAEAVIICVPTPLTANREPDLGALVASARALAQVLQPGQLVVLESTTYPGTTRDRLVPLLEESGLRAGVDLNVAFSPERVDPGRTDYTLRNTPKVIGGLTPACADRAEALYRQVCDEVARVSSPEAAELTKLLENIFRAVNIALVNEMAMLAERMGISIWEVVDAATTKPYGFMRFEPGPGLGGHCLPVDPFYLTWRAREFHMSTEFIELAGKINQQMPYHCVERIDRALNDVCKALKGSRILVLGVSYKGGVGDIRESPALRIIEVLADRGALVGYHDDYVPALSKHGLESVPLESAVPEADAVVLVTAHPGVDYAGIAERSALLVDLRGITRHVGAENLVVL
;
A
#
# COMPACT_ATOMS: atom_id res chain seq x y z
N MET A 1 -11.91 3.74 29.09
CA MET A 1 -12.35 4.10 27.73
C MET A 1 -12.37 2.80 26.92
N THR A 2 -13.41 2.60 26.12
CA THR A 2 -13.52 1.49 25.17
C THR A 2 -13.51 2.04 23.75
N VAL A 3 -12.68 1.45 22.87
CA VAL A 3 -12.57 1.82 21.45
C VAL A 3 -13.08 0.68 20.58
N GLY A 4 -13.95 0.98 19.63
CA GLY A 4 -14.37 0.08 18.58
C GLY A 4 -13.51 0.25 17.33
N VAL A 5 -13.10 -0.83 16.66
CA VAL A 5 -12.43 -0.79 15.37
C VAL A 5 -13.17 -1.70 14.40
N ILE A 6 -13.61 -1.15 13.27
CA ILE A 6 -14.30 -1.86 12.20
C ILE A 6 -13.35 -2.10 11.04
N GLY A 7 -13.13 -3.36 10.69
CA GLY A 7 -12.17 -3.77 9.65
C GLY A 7 -10.82 -4.14 10.26
N LEU A 8 -10.49 -5.44 10.24
CA LEU A 8 -9.26 -6.01 10.81
C LEU A 8 -8.24 -6.32 9.71
N GLY A 9 -8.02 -5.36 8.81
CA GLY A 9 -7.01 -5.41 7.76
C GLY A 9 -5.67 -4.83 8.20
N TYR A 10 -4.83 -4.46 7.21
CA TYR A 10 -3.49 -3.88 7.39
C TYR A 10 -3.46 -2.55 8.17
N VAL A 11 -4.59 -1.86 8.28
CA VAL A 11 -4.74 -0.63 9.08
C VAL A 11 -5.36 -0.95 10.44
N GLY A 12 -6.48 -1.69 10.44
CA GLY A 12 -7.27 -1.87 11.67
C GLY A 12 -6.62 -2.79 12.69
N LEU A 13 -6.00 -3.90 12.29
CA LEU A 13 -5.39 -4.82 13.26
C LEU A 13 -4.19 -4.22 14.01
N PRO A 14 -3.24 -3.52 13.34
CA PRO A 14 -2.19 -2.77 14.04
C PRO A 14 -2.74 -1.74 15.03
N LEU A 15 -3.83 -1.05 14.65
CA LEU A 15 -4.48 -0.05 15.50
C LEU A 15 -5.14 -0.69 16.73
N VAL A 16 -5.83 -1.84 16.56
CA VAL A 16 -6.40 -2.63 17.67
C VAL A 16 -5.33 -2.97 18.68
N VAL A 17 -4.19 -3.48 18.22
CA VAL A 17 -3.07 -3.87 19.10
C VAL A 17 -2.46 -2.64 19.78
N ALA A 18 -2.27 -1.54 19.07
CA ALA A 18 -1.71 -0.32 19.64
C ALA A 18 -2.57 0.25 20.79
N PHE A 19 -3.90 0.29 20.63
CA PHE A 19 -4.80 0.72 21.69
C PHE A 19 -4.80 -0.25 22.86
N ALA A 20 -4.80 -1.56 22.61
CA ALA A 20 -4.76 -2.57 23.66
C ALA A 20 -3.45 -2.50 24.47
N GLU A 21 -2.30 -2.29 23.83
CA GLU A 21 -1.00 -2.07 24.47
C GLU A 21 -0.96 -0.77 25.29
N ALA A 22 -1.75 0.25 24.90
CA ALA A 22 -1.93 1.47 25.69
C ALA A 22 -2.90 1.30 26.87
N GLY A 23 -3.40 0.08 27.13
CA GLY A 23 -4.31 -0.23 28.24
C GLY A 23 -5.78 0.14 27.96
N VAL A 24 -6.14 0.31 26.71
CA VAL A 24 -7.51 0.62 26.26
C VAL A 24 -8.24 -0.66 25.93
N GLU A 25 -9.49 -0.80 26.40
CA GLU A 25 -10.39 -1.87 25.98
C GLU A 25 -10.79 -1.71 24.51
N VAL A 26 -10.60 -2.75 23.70
CA VAL A 26 -10.88 -2.68 22.26
C VAL A 26 -11.94 -3.70 21.85
N VAL A 27 -12.96 -3.24 21.13
CA VAL A 27 -13.93 -4.07 20.41
C VAL A 27 -13.54 -4.12 18.94
N ALA A 28 -12.96 -5.23 18.51
CA ALA A 28 -12.45 -5.44 17.16
C ALA A 28 -13.50 -6.16 16.30
N VAL A 29 -14.06 -5.46 15.29
CA VAL A 29 -15.16 -5.99 14.46
C VAL A 29 -14.72 -6.18 13.03
N ASP A 30 -14.96 -7.38 12.48
CA ASP A 30 -14.81 -7.65 11.03
C ASP A 30 -15.94 -8.59 10.58
N VAL A 31 -16.38 -8.46 9.33
CA VAL A 31 -17.36 -9.35 8.71
C VAL A 31 -16.78 -10.73 8.39
N ASP A 32 -15.46 -10.83 8.25
CA ASP A 32 -14.75 -12.08 8.00
C ASP A 32 -14.56 -12.86 9.31
N ARG A 33 -15.33 -13.94 9.45
CA ARG A 33 -15.26 -14.83 10.61
C ARG A 33 -13.87 -15.46 10.83
N LYS A 34 -13.09 -15.65 9.75
CA LYS A 34 -11.75 -16.24 9.86
C LYS A 34 -10.80 -15.25 10.54
N LYS A 35 -10.84 -13.98 10.15
CA LYS A 35 -10.06 -12.93 10.81
C LYS A 35 -10.43 -12.76 12.27
N VAL A 36 -11.73 -12.73 12.58
CA VAL A 36 -12.21 -12.62 13.96
C VAL A 36 -11.75 -13.81 14.79
N ALA A 37 -11.83 -15.03 14.27
CA ALA A 37 -11.36 -16.23 14.97
C ALA A 37 -9.83 -16.20 15.19
N ALA A 38 -9.05 -15.81 14.20
CA ALA A 38 -7.60 -15.68 14.29
C ALA A 38 -7.19 -14.66 15.36
N VAL A 39 -7.81 -13.47 15.35
CA VAL A 39 -7.54 -12.43 16.37
C VAL A 39 -7.93 -12.94 17.77
N ALA A 40 -9.06 -13.61 17.94
CA ALA A 40 -9.47 -14.20 19.21
C ALA A 40 -8.51 -15.28 19.72
N ALA A 41 -7.82 -16.00 18.80
CA ALA A 41 -6.81 -17.00 19.12
C ALA A 41 -5.41 -16.40 19.36
N GLY A 42 -5.21 -15.10 19.11
CA GLY A 42 -3.89 -14.46 19.14
C GLY A 42 -2.99 -14.80 17.94
N GLU A 43 -3.61 -15.24 16.86
CA GLU A 43 -2.95 -15.58 15.59
C GLU A 43 -3.07 -14.40 14.62
N SER A 44 -1.94 -13.81 14.28
CA SER A 44 -1.89 -12.72 13.30
C SER A 44 -1.74 -13.24 11.89
N TYR A 45 -2.35 -12.52 10.97
CA TYR A 45 -2.22 -12.70 9.51
C TYR A 45 -1.62 -11.43 8.85
N ILE A 46 -1.07 -10.51 9.64
CA ILE A 46 -0.43 -9.27 9.21
C ILE A 46 1.02 -9.28 9.68
N GLU A 47 1.97 -9.13 8.77
CA GLU A 47 3.41 -9.20 9.08
C GLU A 47 3.83 -8.13 10.10
N ASP A 48 3.24 -6.93 10.04
CA ASP A 48 3.53 -5.82 10.96
C ASP A 48 3.02 -6.05 12.40
N VAL A 49 2.22 -7.09 12.61
CA VAL A 49 1.71 -7.50 13.92
C VAL A 49 2.15 -8.94 14.21
N PRO A 50 3.32 -9.16 14.84
CA PRO A 50 3.74 -10.50 15.21
C PRO A 50 2.79 -11.17 16.23
N ASN A 51 2.66 -12.50 16.16
CA ASN A 51 1.77 -13.28 17.04
C ASN A 51 1.98 -13.01 18.53
N ASN A 52 3.24 -12.89 18.97
CA ASN A 52 3.57 -12.60 20.37
C ASN A 52 3.03 -11.24 20.82
N ARG A 53 3.04 -10.24 19.93
CA ARG A 53 2.52 -8.91 20.22
C ARG A 53 0.99 -8.92 20.34
N LEU A 54 0.29 -9.59 19.39
CA LEU A 54 -1.16 -9.76 19.45
C LEU A 54 -1.58 -10.56 20.70
N SER A 55 -0.90 -11.68 20.96
CA SER A 55 -1.22 -12.56 22.11
C SER A 55 -1.06 -11.84 23.45
N SER A 56 -0.06 -10.97 23.61
CA SER A 56 0.14 -10.20 24.85
C SER A 56 -0.97 -9.16 25.06
N ALA A 57 -1.62 -8.70 24.02
CA ALA A 57 -2.69 -7.69 24.06
C ALA A 57 -4.10 -8.27 24.20
N LEU A 58 -4.29 -9.61 24.09
CA LEU A 58 -5.60 -10.26 24.04
C LEU A 58 -6.50 -9.95 25.25
N GLY A 59 -5.91 -9.73 26.42
CA GLY A 59 -6.69 -9.42 27.64
C GLY A 59 -7.57 -8.17 27.50
N SER A 60 -7.23 -7.25 26.59
CA SER A 60 -7.95 -6.00 26.32
C SER A 60 -8.71 -6.02 25.00
N ILE A 61 -8.69 -7.13 24.24
CA ILE A 61 -9.33 -7.23 22.90
C ILE A 61 -10.55 -8.15 22.94
N THR A 62 -11.69 -7.65 22.49
CA THR A 62 -12.88 -8.44 22.21
C THR A 62 -13.11 -8.50 20.70
N ALA A 63 -12.80 -9.63 20.06
CA ALA A 63 -13.02 -9.81 18.63
C ALA A 63 -14.48 -10.28 18.37
N SER A 64 -15.17 -9.69 17.41
CA SER A 64 -16.58 -9.96 17.13
C SER A 64 -16.95 -9.76 15.66
N THR A 65 -18.01 -10.42 15.22
CA THR A 65 -18.66 -10.13 13.92
C THR A 65 -19.90 -9.24 14.08
N ARG A 66 -20.26 -8.85 15.30
CA ARG A 66 -21.51 -8.15 15.62
C ARG A 66 -21.27 -6.66 15.87
N TYR A 67 -21.92 -5.82 15.09
CA TYR A 67 -21.89 -4.37 15.29
C TYR A 67 -22.52 -3.94 16.63
N ALA A 68 -23.47 -4.73 17.17
CA ALA A 68 -24.09 -4.45 18.47
C ALA A 68 -23.06 -4.32 19.62
N ASP A 69 -21.92 -4.99 19.53
CA ASP A 69 -20.89 -4.92 20.54
C ASP A 69 -20.18 -3.55 20.57
N LEU A 70 -20.34 -2.73 19.52
CA LEU A 70 -19.81 -1.34 19.42
C LEU A 70 -20.64 -0.32 20.21
N ALA A 71 -21.86 -0.65 20.63
CA ALA A 71 -22.72 0.26 21.40
C ALA A 71 -22.06 0.73 22.70
N ARG A 72 -21.15 -0.05 23.29
CA ARG A 72 -20.41 0.29 24.51
C ARG A 72 -19.14 1.10 24.27
N ALA A 73 -18.71 1.26 23.01
CA ALA A 73 -17.50 1.99 22.69
C ALA A 73 -17.70 3.50 22.80
N GLU A 74 -16.74 4.21 23.37
CA GLU A 74 -16.75 5.68 23.43
C GLU A 74 -16.28 6.31 22.10
N ALA A 75 -15.45 5.56 21.34
CA ALA A 75 -15.03 5.94 20.01
C ALA A 75 -15.08 4.71 19.10
N VAL A 76 -15.47 4.90 17.83
CA VAL A 76 -15.48 3.86 16.80
C VAL A 76 -14.66 4.32 15.60
N ILE A 77 -13.68 3.52 15.19
CA ILE A 77 -12.80 3.79 14.06
C ILE A 77 -13.15 2.86 12.91
N ILE A 78 -13.35 3.42 11.71
CA ILE A 78 -13.71 2.68 10.50
C ILE A 78 -12.48 2.53 9.61
N CYS A 79 -12.00 1.29 9.46
CA CYS A 79 -10.82 0.89 8.69
C CYS A 79 -11.16 -0.13 7.60
N VAL A 80 -12.29 0.03 6.93
CA VAL A 80 -12.74 -0.89 5.89
C VAL A 80 -12.06 -0.62 4.55
N PRO A 81 -11.94 -1.61 3.65
CA PRO A 81 -11.34 -1.42 2.33
C PRO A 81 -12.19 -0.49 1.46
N THR A 82 -11.50 0.33 0.68
CA THR A 82 -12.06 1.26 -0.30
C THR A 82 -11.32 1.09 -1.62
N PRO A 83 -11.57 0.02 -2.40
CA PRO A 83 -10.90 -0.23 -3.67
C PRO A 83 -11.45 0.68 -4.78
N LEU A 84 -10.83 0.59 -5.98
CA LEU A 84 -11.43 1.11 -7.21
C LEU A 84 -12.27 0.04 -7.90
N THR A 85 -13.32 0.47 -8.58
CA THR A 85 -14.04 -0.35 -9.56
C THR A 85 -13.17 -0.61 -10.79
N ALA A 86 -13.61 -1.52 -11.68
CA ALA A 86 -12.96 -1.77 -12.96
C ALA A 86 -12.81 -0.49 -13.82
N ASN A 87 -13.70 0.49 -13.65
CA ASN A 87 -13.67 1.79 -14.33
C ASN A 87 -12.83 2.85 -13.61
N ARG A 88 -12.07 2.44 -12.55
CA ARG A 88 -11.26 3.32 -11.70
C ARG A 88 -12.06 4.40 -10.98
N GLU A 89 -13.27 4.08 -10.58
CA GLU A 89 -14.10 4.91 -9.72
C GLU A 89 -14.03 4.41 -8.28
N PRO A 90 -14.16 5.28 -7.26
CA PRO A 90 -14.17 4.88 -5.86
C PRO A 90 -15.29 3.87 -5.53
N ASP A 91 -14.94 2.70 -5.00
CA ASP A 91 -15.92 1.77 -4.46
C ASP A 91 -16.04 1.96 -2.93
N LEU A 92 -17.10 2.63 -2.52
CA LEU A 92 -17.42 2.87 -1.12
C LEU A 92 -18.41 1.86 -0.55
N GLY A 93 -18.68 0.75 -1.22
CA GLY A 93 -19.67 -0.25 -0.82
C GLY A 93 -19.46 -0.75 0.61
N ALA A 94 -18.23 -1.11 0.97
CA ALA A 94 -17.89 -1.55 2.33
C ALA A 94 -18.07 -0.43 3.38
N LEU A 95 -17.71 0.81 3.04
CA LEU A 95 -17.92 1.97 3.92
C LEU A 95 -19.41 2.20 4.17
N VAL A 96 -20.23 2.24 3.12
CA VAL A 96 -21.68 2.46 3.22
C VAL A 96 -22.35 1.35 4.06
N ALA A 97 -21.99 0.09 3.82
CA ALA A 97 -22.52 -1.03 4.60
C ALA A 97 -22.14 -0.93 6.08
N SER A 98 -20.87 -0.59 6.37
CA SER A 98 -20.36 -0.44 7.74
C SER A 98 -21.01 0.75 8.45
N ALA A 99 -21.15 1.89 7.78
CA ALA A 99 -21.78 3.08 8.35
C ALA A 99 -23.25 2.86 8.70
N ARG A 100 -24.02 2.20 7.83
CA ARG A 100 -25.43 1.84 8.11
C ARG A 100 -25.55 0.84 9.24
N ALA A 101 -24.71 -0.18 9.28
CA ALA A 101 -24.72 -1.14 10.38
C ALA A 101 -24.35 -0.49 11.71
N LEU A 102 -23.39 0.44 11.71
CA LEU A 102 -23.00 1.22 12.87
C LEU A 102 -24.14 2.15 13.32
N ALA A 103 -24.83 2.83 12.41
CA ALA A 103 -25.94 3.75 12.73
C ALA A 103 -27.05 3.09 13.58
N GLN A 104 -27.29 1.77 13.42
CA GLN A 104 -28.30 1.04 14.18
C GLN A 104 -27.96 0.87 15.66
N VAL A 105 -26.70 1.11 16.06
CA VAL A 105 -26.22 0.85 17.41
C VAL A 105 -25.54 2.04 18.06
N LEU A 106 -25.41 3.17 17.34
CA LEU A 106 -24.79 4.39 17.84
C LEU A 106 -25.48 4.93 19.09
N GLN A 107 -24.67 5.47 19.99
CA GLN A 107 -25.12 6.11 21.22
C GLN A 107 -24.72 7.59 21.23
N PRO A 108 -25.52 8.47 21.85
CA PRO A 108 -25.17 9.89 22.02
C PRO A 108 -23.79 10.05 22.67
N GLY A 109 -23.01 11.01 22.18
CA GLY A 109 -21.68 11.34 22.69
C GLY A 109 -20.53 10.51 22.09
N GLN A 110 -20.81 9.45 21.35
CA GLN A 110 -19.76 8.67 20.70
C GLN A 110 -18.97 9.50 19.68
N LEU A 111 -17.69 9.14 19.50
CA LEU A 111 -16.84 9.62 18.42
C LEU A 111 -16.79 8.56 17.31
N VAL A 112 -17.04 8.94 16.06
CA VAL A 112 -16.81 8.11 14.89
C VAL A 112 -15.67 8.71 14.08
N VAL A 113 -14.62 7.92 13.81
CA VAL A 113 -13.48 8.33 13.00
C VAL A 113 -13.42 7.47 11.76
N LEU A 114 -13.33 8.10 10.58
CA LEU A 114 -13.01 7.42 9.34
C LEU A 114 -11.49 7.40 9.14
N GLU A 115 -10.90 6.23 9.03
CA GLU A 115 -9.48 6.06 8.67
C GLU A 115 -9.28 5.48 7.26
N SER A 116 -10.31 4.87 6.68
CA SER A 116 -10.24 4.38 5.29
C SER A 116 -9.87 5.52 4.34
N THR A 117 -8.92 5.27 3.44
CA THR A 117 -8.53 6.26 2.41
C THR A 117 -9.69 6.52 1.47
N THR A 118 -10.03 7.80 1.27
CA THR A 118 -11.15 8.24 0.45
C THR A 118 -10.82 9.59 -0.22
N TYR A 119 -11.75 10.11 -1.04
CA TYR A 119 -11.62 11.43 -1.63
C TYR A 119 -12.13 12.54 -0.68
N PRO A 120 -11.64 13.79 -0.83
CA PRO A 120 -12.09 14.92 -0.01
C PRO A 120 -13.60 15.15 -0.09
N GLY A 121 -14.23 15.22 1.08
CA GLY A 121 -15.67 15.35 1.25
C GLY A 121 -16.39 14.04 1.60
N THR A 122 -15.72 12.88 1.52
CA THR A 122 -16.36 11.59 1.83
C THR A 122 -16.91 11.55 3.25
N THR A 123 -16.17 12.04 4.23
CA THR A 123 -16.62 12.06 5.63
C THR A 123 -17.90 12.88 5.77
N ARG A 124 -17.94 14.08 5.21
CA ARG A 124 -19.11 14.97 5.33
C ARG A 124 -20.28 14.57 4.44
N ASP A 125 -20.00 14.27 3.16
CA ASP A 125 -21.03 14.12 2.13
C ASP A 125 -21.58 12.68 2.05
N ARG A 126 -20.83 11.70 2.57
CA ARG A 126 -21.19 10.27 2.49
C ARG A 126 -21.38 9.65 3.87
N LEU A 127 -20.37 9.76 4.76
CA LEU A 127 -20.43 9.09 6.06
C LEU A 127 -21.45 9.76 6.98
N VAL A 128 -21.42 11.09 7.15
CA VAL A 128 -22.31 11.82 8.06
C VAL A 128 -23.79 11.51 7.80
N PRO A 129 -24.34 11.60 6.57
CA PRO A 129 -25.75 11.30 6.33
C PRO A 129 -26.15 9.87 6.72
N LEU A 130 -25.22 8.88 6.54
CA LEU A 130 -25.47 7.51 6.92
C LEU A 130 -25.47 7.31 8.44
N LEU A 131 -24.61 8.01 9.18
CA LEU A 131 -24.61 7.95 10.64
C LEU A 131 -25.87 8.63 11.22
N GLU A 132 -26.37 9.68 10.58
CA GLU A 132 -27.58 10.41 10.97
C GLU A 132 -28.88 9.59 10.73
N GLU A 133 -28.82 8.48 9.98
CA GLU A 133 -29.92 7.49 9.93
C GLU A 133 -30.24 6.91 11.33
N SER A 134 -29.31 7.04 12.30
CA SER A 134 -29.56 6.74 13.74
C SER A 134 -30.53 7.69 14.43
N GLY A 135 -30.85 8.84 13.83
CA GLY A 135 -31.58 9.95 14.47
C GLY A 135 -30.69 10.90 15.28
N LEU A 136 -29.39 10.64 15.40
CA LEU A 136 -28.41 11.49 16.09
C LEU A 136 -27.75 12.44 15.09
N ARG A 137 -27.54 13.72 15.49
CA ARG A 137 -26.94 14.73 14.62
C ARG A 137 -25.44 14.78 14.78
N ALA A 138 -24.71 14.66 13.68
CA ALA A 138 -23.25 14.77 13.65
C ALA A 138 -22.78 16.19 14.01
N GLY A 139 -21.77 16.28 14.85
CA GLY A 139 -21.26 17.55 15.39
C GLY A 139 -22.05 18.12 16.58
N VAL A 140 -23.17 17.48 16.96
CA VAL A 140 -24.01 17.85 18.10
C VAL A 140 -24.18 16.68 19.07
N ASP A 141 -24.85 15.63 18.61
CA ASP A 141 -25.12 14.42 19.40
C ASP A 141 -24.03 13.36 19.19
N LEU A 142 -23.35 13.37 18.03
CA LEU A 142 -22.21 12.55 17.67
C LEU A 142 -21.00 13.40 17.32
N ASN A 143 -19.82 12.93 17.68
CA ASN A 143 -18.58 13.52 17.17
C ASN A 143 -18.12 12.75 15.92
N VAL A 144 -17.69 13.45 14.88
CA VAL A 144 -17.21 12.82 13.64
C VAL A 144 -15.89 13.47 13.22
N ALA A 145 -14.92 12.64 12.85
CA ALA A 145 -13.62 13.08 12.37
C ALA A 145 -13.10 12.16 11.27
N PHE A 146 -12.12 12.66 10.53
CA PHE A 146 -11.27 11.87 9.63
C PHE A 146 -9.82 11.86 10.13
N SER A 147 -9.16 10.72 10.04
CA SER A 147 -7.74 10.58 10.37
C SER A 147 -7.10 9.55 9.45
N PRO A 148 -6.27 9.94 8.47
CA PRO A 148 -5.66 8.98 7.56
C PRO A 148 -4.62 8.10 8.24
N GLU A 149 -4.52 6.84 7.80
CA GLU A 149 -3.35 6.03 8.09
C GLU A 149 -2.15 6.47 7.24
N ARG A 150 -0.98 6.65 7.86
CA ARG A 150 0.24 7.17 7.25
C ARG A 150 1.43 6.22 7.33
N VAL A 151 1.32 5.14 8.10
CA VAL A 151 2.39 4.15 8.22
C VAL A 151 2.54 3.37 6.92
N ASP A 152 3.78 3.12 6.52
CA ASP A 152 4.12 2.31 5.35
C ASP A 152 4.41 0.87 5.84
N PRO A 153 3.59 -0.13 5.47
CA PRO A 153 3.77 -1.51 5.89
C PRO A 153 5.19 -2.02 5.66
N GLY A 154 5.72 -2.77 6.63
CA GLY A 154 7.08 -3.31 6.60
C GLY A 154 8.18 -2.32 6.97
N ARG A 155 7.87 -1.06 7.35
CA ARG A 155 8.84 -0.13 7.94
C ARG A 155 8.99 -0.37 9.44
N THR A 156 10.23 -0.32 9.91
CA THR A 156 10.55 -0.50 11.33
C THR A 156 11.01 0.79 12.01
N ASP A 157 11.45 1.79 11.24
CA ASP A 157 11.90 3.10 11.72
C ASP A 157 10.75 4.07 12.02
N TYR A 158 9.65 3.96 11.28
CA TYR A 158 8.42 4.73 11.48
C TYR A 158 7.25 3.80 11.77
N THR A 159 6.69 3.95 12.95
CA THR A 159 5.56 3.19 13.48
C THR A 159 4.35 4.10 13.69
N LEU A 160 3.19 3.54 14.04
CA LEU A 160 2.02 4.32 14.43
C LEU A 160 2.35 5.33 15.54
N ARG A 161 3.23 4.97 16.49
CA ARG A 161 3.55 5.79 17.64
C ARG A 161 4.34 7.05 17.28
N ASN A 162 5.40 6.91 16.48
CA ASN A 162 6.32 8.00 16.15
C ASN A 162 6.05 8.68 14.79
N THR A 163 4.97 8.29 14.10
CA THR A 163 4.49 8.98 12.90
C THR A 163 3.39 9.97 13.31
N PRO A 164 3.56 11.29 13.12
CA PRO A 164 2.54 12.27 13.49
C PRO A 164 1.19 11.94 12.84
N LYS A 165 0.13 11.79 13.65
CA LYS A 165 -1.21 11.48 13.16
C LYS A 165 -1.95 12.75 12.74
N VAL A 166 -2.46 12.80 11.51
CA VAL A 166 -3.27 13.93 11.02
C VAL A 166 -4.72 13.70 11.40
N ILE A 167 -5.40 14.73 11.92
CA ILE A 167 -6.84 14.68 12.21
C ILE A 167 -7.57 15.91 11.70
N GLY A 168 -8.77 15.69 11.18
CA GLY A 168 -9.73 16.74 10.85
C GLY A 168 -11.12 16.44 11.43
N GLY A 169 -11.57 17.25 12.36
CA GLY A 169 -12.91 17.10 12.95
C GLY A 169 -14.00 17.81 12.15
N LEU A 170 -15.22 17.28 12.18
CA LEU A 170 -16.39 17.96 11.59
C LEU A 170 -16.66 19.31 12.24
N THR A 171 -16.40 19.42 13.55
CA THR A 171 -16.41 20.64 14.36
C THR A 171 -15.15 20.71 15.22
N PRO A 172 -14.81 21.86 15.84
CA PRO A 172 -13.70 21.93 16.79
C PRO A 172 -13.80 20.91 17.94
N ALA A 173 -15.00 20.70 18.48
CA ALA A 173 -15.24 19.70 19.53
C ALA A 173 -14.97 18.25 19.04
N CYS A 174 -15.35 17.95 17.79
CA CYS A 174 -15.01 16.67 17.17
C CYS A 174 -13.50 16.47 17.03
N ALA A 175 -12.77 17.53 16.66
CA ALA A 175 -11.31 17.50 16.56
C ALA A 175 -10.65 17.31 17.94
N ASP A 176 -11.15 17.99 18.99
CA ASP A 176 -10.66 17.83 20.36
C ASP A 176 -10.81 16.39 20.85
N ARG A 177 -11.95 15.76 20.57
CA ARG A 177 -12.23 14.37 20.92
C ARG A 177 -11.33 13.39 20.16
N ALA A 178 -11.13 13.61 18.86
CA ALA A 178 -10.24 12.79 18.02
C ALA A 178 -8.77 12.93 18.45
N GLU A 179 -8.32 14.16 18.76
CA GLU A 179 -6.97 14.37 19.28
C GLU A 179 -6.74 13.63 20.60
N ALA A 180 -7.68 13.75 21.54
CA ALA A 180 -7.60 13.04 22.82
C ALA A 180 -7.55 11.50 22.65
N LEU A 181 -8.25 10.98 21.64
CA LEU A 181 -8.19 9.55 21.31
C LEU A 181 -6.79 9.15 20.83
N TYR A 182 -6.25 9.82 19.79
CA TYR A 182 -5.00 9.39 19.16
C TYR A 182 -3.76 9.69 19.98
N ARG A 183 -3.78 10.67 20.89
CA ARG A 183 -2.67 10.93 21.82
C ARG A 183 -2.38 9.76 22.79
N GLN A 184 -3.25 8.76 22.84
CA GLN A 184 -3.00 7.55 23.63
C GLN A 184 -2.01 6.59 22.93
N VAL A 185 -1.98 6.63 21.58
CA VAL A 185 -1.21 5.71 20.74
C VAL A 185 -0.20 6.38 19.83
N CYS A 186 -0.25 7.73 19.70
CA CYS A 186 0.65 8.53 18.87
C CYS A 186 1.33 9.61 19.73
N ASP A 187 2.64 9.81 19.52
CA ASP A 187 3.41 10.82 20.24
C ASP A 187 3.03 12.25 19.79
N GLU A 188 2.64 12.42 18.53
CA GLU A 188 2.26 13.71 17.94
C GLU A 188 0.98 13.61 17.12
N VAL A 189 0.12 14.64 17.26
CA VAL A 189 -1.11 14.79 16.46
C VAL A 189 -1.11 16.15 15.79
N ALA A 190 -1.22 16.16 14.47
CA ALA A 190 -1.33 17.35 13.63
C ALA A 190 -2.80 17.63 13.29
N ARG A 191 -3.37 18.71 13.83
CA ARG A 191 -4.75 19.11 13.54
C ARG A 191 -4.82 19.91 12.25
N VAL A 192 -5.83 19.61 11.44
CA VAL A 192 -6.21 20.42 10.29
C VAL A 192 -7.66 20.96 10.47
N SER A 193 -8.03 21.92 9.66
CA SER A 193 -9.27 22.70 9.85
C SER A 193 -10.56 21.91 9.60
N SER A 194 -10.49 20.80 8.84
CA SER A 194 -11.68 20.04 8.47
C SER A 194 -11.32 18.58 8.09
N PRO A 195 -12.30 17.66 8.04
CA PRO A 195 -12.11 16.33 7.50
C PRO A 195 -11.57 16.34 6.06
N GLU A 196 -12.07 17.25 5.22
CA GLU A 196 -11.66 17.38 3.82
C GLU A 196 -10.17 17.72 3.69
N ALA A 197 -9.64 18.56 4.58
CA ALA A 197 -8.23 18.89 4.61
C ALA A 197 -7.38 17.67 5.00
N ALA A 198 -7.84 16.86 5.95
CA ALA A 198 -7.15 15.63 6.37
C ALA A 198 -7.22 14.56 5.27
N GLU A 199 -8.37 14.40 4.58
CA GLU A 199 -8.55 13.50 3.43
C GLU A 199 -7.59 13.90 2.29
N LEU A 200 -7.52 15.20 1.96
CA LEU A 200 -6.64 15.70 0.91
C LEU A 200 -5.15 15.55 1.28
N THR A 201 -4.80 15.69 2.55
CA THR A 201 -3.40 15.51 3.01
C THR A 201 -2.89 14.11 2.65
N LYS A 202 -3.65 13.07 2.94
CA LYS A 202 -3.29 11.68 2.59
C LYS A 202 -3.08 11.50 1.10
N LEU A 203 -4.00 12.01 0.31
CA LEU A 203 -3.91 11.92 -1.15
C LEU A 203 -2.69 12.67 -1.69
N LEU A 204 -2.41 13.88 -1.15
CA LEU A 204 -1.24 14.66 -1.56
C LEU A 204 0.07 13.92 -1.30
N GLU A 205 0.22 13.27 -0.13
CA GLU A 205 1.40 12.47 0.22
C GLU A 205 1.63 11.33 -0.80
N ASN A 206 0.57 10.60 -1.15
CA ASN A 206 0.66 9.50 -2.10
C ASN A 206 0.83 9.97 -3.55
N ILE A 207 0.16 11.05 -3.94
CA ILE A 207 0.35 11.69 -5.25
C ILE A 207 1.76 12.21 -5.40
N PHE A 208 2.32 12.90 -4.40
CA PHE A 208 3.70 13.36 -4.41
C PHE A 208 4.67 12.21 -4.71
N ARG A 209 4.50 11.06 -4.05
CA ARG A 209 5.30 9.87 -4.29
C ARG A 209 5.11 9.33 -5.71
N ALA A 210 3.86 9.17 -6.16
CA ALA A 210 3.52 8.63 -7.48
C ALA A 210 4.07 9.50 -8.63
N VAL A 211 3.97 10.83 -8.51
CA VAL A 211 4.46 11.79 -9.51
C VAL A 211 5.99 11.78 -9.58
N ASN A 212 6.68 11.77 -8.43
CA ASN A 212 8.14 11.76 -8.42
C ASN A 212 8.73 10.43 -8.91
N ILE A 213 8.05 9.29 -8.64
CA ILE A 213 8.44 8.00 -9.23
C ILE A 213 8.21 8.01 -10.75
N ALA A 214 7.11 8.58 -11.24
CA ALA A 214 6.89 8.73 -12.67
C ALA A 214 7.97 9.61 -13.33
N LEU A 215 8.35 10.71 -12.69
CA LEU A 215 9.41 11.60 -13.17
C LEU A 215 10.74 10.84 -13.30
N VAL A 216 11.17 10.11 -12.26
CA VAL A 216 12.44 9.38 -12.33
C VAL A 216 12.38 8.20 -13.31
N ASN A 217 11.21 7.57 -13.49
CA ASN A 217 10.99 6.54 -14.51
C ASN A 217 11.11 7.12 -15.94
N GLU A 218 10.50 8.28 -16.21
CA GLU A 218 10.63 8.97 -17.49
C GLU A 218 12.07 9.37 -17.76
N MET A 219 12.78 9.89 -16.74
CA MET A 219 14.21 10.19 -16.84
C MET A 219 15.05 8.94 -17.08
N ALA A 220 14.70 7.78 -16.52
CA ALA A 220 15.39 6.52 -16.80
C ALA A 220 15.25 6.11 -18.27
N MET A 221 14.05 6.19 -18.83
CA MET A 221 13.80 5.90 -20.25
C MET A 221 14.56 6.85 -21.19
N LEU A 222 14.70 8.13 -20.80
CA LEU A 222 15.49 9.11 -21.56
C LEU A 222 16.99 8.85 -21.44
N ALA A 223 17.49 8.63 -20.22
CA ALA A 223 18.90 8.37 -19.93
C ALA A 223 19.40 7.12 -20.66
N GLU A 224 18.59 6.05 -20.72
CA GLU A 224 18.90 4.86 -21.49
C GLU A 224 19.15 5.19 -22.98
N ARG A 225 18.28 5.99 -23.61
CA ARG A 225 18.44 6.39 -25.02
C ARG A 225 19.69 7.26 -25.26
N MET A 226 20.14 7.96 -24.22
CA MET A 226 21.35 8.80 -24.25
C MET A 226 22.62 8.02 -23.88
N GLY A 227 22.52 6.76 -23.46
CA GLY A 227 23.64 5.96 -22.98
C GLY A 227 24.17 6.42 -21.62
N ILE A 228 23.32 7.03 -20.79
CA ILE A 228 23.66 7.56 -19.46
C ILE A 228 23.03 6.65 -18.39
N SER A 229 23.81 6.32 -17.34
CA SER A 229 23.27 5.59 -16.18
C SER A 229 22.38 6.52 -15.35
N ILE A 230 21.09 6.19 -15.28
CA ILE A 230 20.15 6.92 -14.42
C ILE A 230 20.54 6.82 -12.93
N TRP A 231 21.11 5.70 -12.52
CA TRP A 231 21.54 5.46 -11.14
C TRP A 231 22.65 6.41 -10.71
N GLU A 232 23.66 6.62 -11.59
CA GLU A 232 24.70 7.60 -11.35
C GLU A 232 24.13 9.03 -11.23
N VAL A 233 23.19 9.38 -12.08
CA VAL A 233 22.51 10.69 -12.05
C VAL A 233 21.73 10.88 -10.75
N VAL A 234 20.97 9.86 -10.31
CA VAL A 234 20.18 9.91 -9.06
C VAL A 234 21.11 9.95 -7.85
N ASP A 235 22.19 9.15 -7.84
CA ASP A 235 23.17 9.14 -6.75
C ASP A 235 23.85 10.53 -6.64
N ALA A 236 24.27 11.12 -7.74
CA ALA A 236 24.86 12.46 -7.77
C ALA A 236 23.86 13.54 -7.33
N ALA A 237 22.61 13.50 -7.81
CA ALA A 237 21.58 14.46 -7.45
C ALA A 237 21.24 14.41 -5.94
N THR A 238 21.31 13.22 -5.33
CA THR A 238 21.05 13.01 -3.90
C THR A 238 22.09 13.69 -2.99
N THR A 239 23.27 14.01 -3.50
CA THR A 239 24.28 14.76 -2.74
C THR A 239 23.87 16.20 -2.44
N LYS A 240 22.88 16.74 -3.17
CA LYS A 240 22.35 18.08 -2.92
C LYS A 240 21.48 18.08 -1.67
N PRO A 241 21.81 18.85 -0.62
CA PRO A 241 21.15 18.76 0.68
C PRO A 241 19.77 19.44 0.74
N TYR A 242 19.31 20.09 -0.31
CA TYR A 242 18.01 20.80 -0.38
C TYR A 242 17.42 20.77 -1.79
N GLY A 243 16.10 20.86 -1.87
CA GLY A 243 15.37 20.96 -3.14
C GLY A 243 15.41 19.71 -4.02
N PHE A 244 15.88 18.57 -3.48
CA PHE A 244 15.83 17.27 -4.10
C PHE A 244 15.52 16.21 -3.04
N MET A 245 14.64 15.29 -3.37
CA MET A 245 14.35 14.09 -2.58
C MET A 245 14.58 12.87 -3.48
N ARG A 246 15.34 11.89 -2.99
CA ARG A 246 15.66 10.69 -3.75
C ARG A 246 14.41 9.87 -4.05
N PHE A 247 14.19 9.58 -5.31
CA PHE A 247 13.30 8.53 -5.81
C PHE A 247 14.10 7.65 -6.77
N GLU A 248 13.76 6.37 -6.79
CA GLU A 248 14.45 5.37 -7.60
C GLU A 248 13.56 4.92 -8.75
N PRO A 249 14.12 4.78 -9.97
CA PRO A 249 13.40 4.18 -11.08
C PRO A 249 13.14 2.70 -10.82
N GLY A 250 12.19 2.14 -11.55
CA GLY A 250 11.86 0.74 -11.40
C GLY A 250 10.74 0.29 -12.35
N PRO A 251 10.28 -0.95 -12.21
CA PRO A 251 9.36 -1.56 -13.16
C PRO A 251 7.92 -1.03 -13.09
N GLY A 252 7.66 -0.03 -12.28
CA GLY A 252 6.36 0.59 -12.07
C GLY A 252 5.97 0.69 -10.60
N LEU A 253 4.71 1.06 -10.34
CA LEU A 253 4.12 1.14 -9.01
C LEU A 253 3.33 -0.11 -8.68
N GLY A 254 3.41 -0.51 -7.41
CA GLY A 254 2.60 -1.58 -6.84
C GLY A 254 2.04 -1.20 -5.47
N GLY A 255 1.34 -2.14 -4.83
CA GLY A 255 0.65 -1.94 -3.57
C GLY A 255 -0.74 -1.34 -3.73
N HIS A 256 -1.46 -1.24 -2.62
CA HIS A 256 -2.86 -0.80 -2.63
C HIS A 256 -3.02 0.72 -2.80
N CYS A 257 -2.08 1.53 -2.33
CA CYS A 257 -2.27 2.98 -2.21
C CYS A 257 -1.83 3.74 -3.47
N LEU A 258 -0.56 3.59 -3.90
CA LEU A 258 0.01 4.40 -4.98
C LEU A 258 -0.68 4.25 -6.34
N PRO A 259 -1.12 3.04 -6.75
CA PRO A 259 -1.88 2.88 -7.98
C PRO A 259 -3.35 3.31 -7.88
N VAL A 260 -3.91 3.47 -6.66
CA VAL A 260 -5.33 3.67 -6.41
C VAL A 260 -5.66 5.11 -6.01
N ASP A 261 -5.00 5.63 -4.96
CA ASP A 261 -5.33 6.91 -4.33
C ASP A 261 -5.30 8.13 -5.28
N PRO A 262 -4.36 8.23 -6.25
CA PRO A 262 -4.38 9.33 -7.21
C PRO A 262 -5.67 9.40 -8.03
N PHE A 263 -6.28 8.25 -8.34
CA PHE A 263 -7.52 8.21 -9.11
C PHE A 263 -8.75 8.65 -8.33
N TYR A 264 -8.73 8.54 -6.99
CA TYR A 264 -9.76 9.14 -6.14
C TYR A 264 -9.85 10.67 -6.37
N LEU A 265 -8.68 11.33 -6.38
CA LEU A 265 -8.66 12.78 -6.57
C LEU A 265 -9.01 13.17 -8.01
N THR A 266 -8.51 12.41 -9.01
CA THR A 266 -8.88 12.61 -10.41
C THR A 266 -10.39 12.47 -10.63
N TRP A 267 -11.03 11.48 -10.01
CA TRP A 267 -12.46 11.30 -10.08
C TRP A 267 -13.21 12.49 -9.43
N ARG A 268 -12.82 12.87 -8.22
CA ARG A 268 -13.45 13.97 -7.49
C ARG A 268 -13.26 15.33 -8.17
N ALA A 269 -12.09 15.58 -8.78
CA ALA A 269 -11.77 16.83 -9.47
C ALA A 269 -12.75 17.16 -10.62
N ARG A 270 -13.33 16.13 -11.26
CA ARG A 270 -14.32 16.29 -12.35
C ARG A 270 -15.57 17.02 -11.88
N GLU A 271 -15.98 16.86 -10.60
CA GLU A 271 -17.12 17.59 -10.02
C GLU A 271 -16.84 19.09 -9.90
N PHE A 272 -15.55 19.48 -9.87
CA PHE A 272 -15.09 20.87 -9.87
C PHE A 272 -14.66 21.38 -11.25
N HIS A 273 -15.01 20.64 -12.32
CA HIS A 273 -14.63 20.95 -13.71
C HIS A 273 -13.12 21.09 -13.92
N MET A 274 -12.32 20.34 -13.17
CA MET A 274 -10.86 20.38 -13.21
C MET A 274 -10.30 19.02 -13.67
N SER A 275 -9.30 19.05 -14.59
CA SER A 275 -8.48 17.92 -14.98
C SER A 275 -7.19 17.91 -14.12
N THR A 276 -6.81 16.73 -13.64
CA THR A 276 -5.60 16.55 -12.83
C THR A 276 -4.44 16.05 -13.72
N GLU A 277 -3.91 16.92 -14.58
CA GLU A 277 -2.97 16.53 -15.66
C GLU A 277 -1.71 15.83 -15.12
N PHE A 278 -1.05 16.35 -14.08
CA PHE A 278 0.13 15.73 -13.47
C PHE A 278 -0.15 14.34 -12.91
N ILE A 279 -1.31 14.16 -12.29
CA ILE A 279 -1.70 12.91 -11.64
C ILE A 279 -1.99 11.85 -12.71
N GLU A 280 -2.75 12.23 -13.73
CA GLU A 280 -3.12 11.34 -14.84
C GLU A 280 -1.88 10.94 -15.65
N LEU A 281 -0.99 11.92 -15.93
CA LEU A 281 0.26 11.67 -16.64
C LEU A 281 1.18 10.73 -15.85
N ALA A 282 1.35 10.97 -14.55
CA ALA A 282 2.15 10.10 -13.69
C ALA A 282 1.60 8.66 -13.66
N GLY A 283 0.29 8.52 -13.55
CA GLY A 283 -0.36 7.22 -13.63
C GLY A 283 -0.07 6.50 -14.94
N LYS A 284 -0.15 7.21 -16.07
CA LYS A 284 0.14 6.68 -17.41
C LYS A 284 1.60 6.21 -17.54
N ILE A 285 2.55 7.04 -17.12
CA ILE A 285 3.99 6.71 -17.18
C ILE A 285 4.28 5.46 -16.35
N ASN A 286 3.83 5.42 -15.09
CA ASN A 286 4.07 4.29 -14.21
C ASN A 286 3.44 2.99 -14.72
N GLN A 287 2.28 3.05 -15.40
CA GLN A 287 1.64 1.90 -16.03
C GLN A 287 2.35 1.42 -17.30
N GLN A 288 3.15 2.26 -17.95
CA GLN A 288 3.94 1.89 -19.13
C GLN A 288 5.25 1.18 -18.73
N MET A 289 5.74 1.35 -17.49
CA MET A 289 7.02 0.80 -17.07
C MET A 289 7.16 -0.72 -17.21
N PRO A 290 6.16 -1.56 -16.87
CA PRO A 290 6.27 -3.01 -17.10
C PRO A 290 6.53 -3.36 -18.57
N TYR A 291 5.91 -2.65 -19.50
CA TYR A 291 6.11 -2.86 -20.95
C TYR A 291 7.51 -2.43 -21.37
N HIS A 292 7.98 -1.27 -20.90
CA HIS A 292 9.34 -0.81 -21.14
C HIS A 292 10.37 -1.82 -20.60
N CYS A 293 10.14 -2.38 -19.42
CA CYS A 293 11.00 -3.42 -18.84
C CYS A 293 11.05 -4.68 -19.71
N VAL A 294 9.90 -5.12 -20.24
CA VAL A 294 9.87 -6.28 -21.15
C VAL A 294 10.61 -6.00 -22.46
N GLU A 295 10.50 -4.79 -23.02
CA GLU A 295 11.31 -4.41 -24.19
C GLU A 295 12.81 -4.41 -23.91
N ARG A 296 13.20 -4.02 -22.69
CA ARG A 296 14.60 -4.08 -22.26
C ARG A 296 15.08 -5.51 -22.09
N ILE A 297 14.26 -6.41 -21.53
CA ILE A 297 14.57 -7.86 -21.42
C ILE A 297 14.72 -8.47 -22.82
N ASP A 298 13.84 -8.14 -23.73
CA ASP A 298 13.86 -8.63 -25.13
C ASP A 298 15.15 -8.19 -25.83
N ARG A 299 15.54 -6.91 -25.68
CA ARG A 299 16.79 -6.38 -26.23
C ARG A 299 18.03 -7.06 -25.62
N ALA A 300 18.06 -7.23 -24.28
CA ALA A 300 19.17 -7.88 -23.61
C ALA A 300 19.35 -9.35 -24.07
N LEU A 301 18.26 -10.07 -24.30
CA LEU A 301 18.30 -11.42 -24.88
C LEU A 301 18.82 -11.38 -26.34
N ASN A 302 18.37 -10.42 -27.13
CA ASN A 302 18.83 -10.27 -28.53
C ASN A 302 20.33 -9.97 -28.61
N ASP A 303 20.87 -9.19 -27.67
CA ASP A 303 22.30 -8.86 -27.59
C ASP A 303 23.18 -10.11 -27.35
N VAL A 304 22.60 -11.14 -26.70
CA VAL A 304 23.24 -12.47 -26.53
C VAL A 304 22.74 -13.52 -27.56
N CYS A 305 22.19 -13.05 -28.68
CA CYS A 305 21.70 -13.88 -29.78
C CYS A 305 20.59 -14.87 -29.40
N LYS A 306 19.73 -14.51 -28.44
CA LYS A 306 18.54 -15.28 -28.04
C LYS A 306 17.27 -14.52 -28.37
N ALA A 307 16.24 -15.22 -28.85
CA ALA A 307 14.91 -14.65 -29.03
C ALA A 307 14.13 -14.76 -27.72
N LEU A 308 13.31 -13.76 -27.41
CA LEU A 308 12.42 -13.81 -26.24
C LEU A 308 11.47 -15.01 -26.30
N LYS A 309 10.90 -15.28 -27.48
CA LYS A 309 10.02 -16.44 -27.70
C LYS A 309 10.78 -17.74 -27.51
N GLY A 310 10.30 -18.55 -26.58
CA GLY A 310 10.92 -19.85 -26.23
C GLY A 310 12.05 -19.78 -25.21
N SER A 311 12.50 -18.55 -24.82
CA SER A 311 13.49 -18.40 -23.73
C SER A 311 12.86 -18.68 -22.37
N ARG A 312 13.65 -19.31 -21.49
CA ARG A 312 13.30 -19.54 -20.08
C ARG A 312 13.66 -18.30 -19.28
N ILE A 313 12.66 -17.61 -18.76
CA ILE A 313 12.82 -16.39 -17.96
C ILE A 313 12.46 -16.69 -16.50
N LEU A 314 13.40 -16.44 -15.58
CA LEU A 314 13.18 -16.52 -14.14
C LEU A 314 12.97 -15.11 -13.59
N VAL A 315 11.76 -14.81 -13.10
CA VAL A 315 11.44 -13.55 -12.44
C VAL A 315 11.75 -13.67 -10.94
N LEU A 316 12.60 -12.76 -10.41
CA LEU A 316 12.94 -12.70 -8.99
C LEU A 316 12.12 -11.60 -8.31
N GLY A 317 11.33 -12.03 -7.32
CA GLY A 317 10.43 -11.19 -6.55
C GLY A 317 9.17 -10.80 -7.31
N VAL A 318 8.02 -11.26 -6.82
CA VAL A 318 6.69 -10.98 -7.40
C VAL A 318 5.80 -10.16 -6.47
N SER A 319 6.19 -9.95 -5.22
CA SER A 319 5.52 -9.00 -4.33
C SER A 319 5.76 -7.55 -4.79
N TYR A 320 4.90 -6.63 -4.37
CA TYR A 320 5.06 -5.21 -4.75
C TYR A 320 6.24 -4.52 -4.04
N LYS A 321 6.71 -5.08 -2.92
CA LYS A 321 7.78 -4.54 -2.08
C LYS A 321 8.58 -5.68 -1.44
N GLY A 322 9.87 -5.48 -1.23
CA GLY A 322 10.72 -6.46 -0.55
C GLY A 322 10.31 -6.68 0.91
N GLY A 323 10.42 -7.92 1.38
CA GLY A 323 10.13 -8.31 2.76
C GLY A 323 8.65 -8.52 3.07
N VAL A 324 7.75 -8.48 2.08
CA VAL A 324 6.31 -8.72 2.26
C VAL A 324 5.75 -9.68 1.21
N GLY A 325 4.70 -10.42 1.56
CA GLY A 325 4.01 -11.37 0.66
C GLY A 325 2.86 -10.75 -0.15
N ASP A 326 2.72 -9.41 -0.18
CA ASP A 326 1.61 -8.73 -0.86
C ASP A 326 1.90 -8.52 -2.34
N ILE A 327 1.05 -9.11 -3.18
CA ILE A 327 1.15 -9.06 -4.66
C ILE A 327 0.17 -8.05 -5.31
N ARG A 328 -0.60 -7.30 -4.52
CA ARG A 328 -1.61 -6.38 -5.07
C ARG A 328 -0.95 -5.33 -5.95
N GLU A 329 -1.46 -5.18 -7.18
CA GLU A 329 -0.94 -4.23 -8.18
C GLU A 329 0.58 -4.34 -8.41
N SER A 330 1.20 -5.51 -8.11
CA SER A 330 2.63 -5.68 -8.36
C SER A 330 2.95 -5.60 -9.85
N PRO A 331 3.92 -4.76 -10.26
CA PRO A 331 4.34 -4.67 -11.66
C PRO A 331 4.95 -6.00 -12.19
N ALA A 332 5.45 -6.87 -11.29
CA ALA A 332 5.94 -8.19 -11.66
C ALA A 332 4.88 -9.05 -12.33
N LEU A 333 3.62 -8.97 -11.87
CA LEU A 333 2.52 -9.73 -12.46
C LEU A 333 2.31 -9.32 -13.93
N ARG A 334 2.33 -8.01 -14.20
CA ARG A 334 2.20 -7.52 -15.57
C ARG A 334 3.38 -7.88 -16.45
N ILE A 335 4.60 -7.86 -15.90
CA ILE A 335 5.81 -8.33 -16.62
C ILE A 335 5.67 -9.81 -16.97
N ILE A 336 5.25 -10.67 -16.04
CA ILE A 336 5.02 -12.10 -16.27
C ILE A 336 4.00 -12.32 -17.40
N GLU A 337 2.86 -11.63 -17.33
CA GLU A 337 1.81 -11.70 -18.36
C GLU A 337 2.36 -11.34 -19.74
N VAL A 338 3.03 -10.18 -19.85
CA VAL A 338 3.53 -9.70 -21.16
C VAL A 338 4.63 -10.61 -21.71
N LEU A 339 5.52 -11.15 -20.86
CA LEU A 339 6.53 -12.13 -21.26
C LEU A 339 5.90 -13.41 -21.77
N ALA A 340 4.89 -13.94 -21.06
CA ALA A 340 4.16 -15.14 -21.46
C ALA A 340 3.38 -14.93 -22.77
N ASP A 341 2.71 -13.79 -22.94
CA ASP A 341 1.99 -13.43 -24.16
C ASP A 341 2.93 -13.35 -25.39
N ARG A 342 4.21 -12.94 -25.16
CA ARG A 342 5.26 -12.93 -26.21
C ARG A 342 5.91 -14.30 -26.41
N GLY A 343 5.48 -15.33 -25.67
CA GLY A 343 5.89 -16.73 -25.86
C GLY A 343 7.14 -17.13 -25.09
N ALA A 344 7.55 -16.41 -24.05
CA ALA A 344 8.58 -16.84 -23.12
C ALA A 344 8.06 -17.93 -22.17
N LEU A 345 8.95 -18.79 -21.71
CA LEU A 345 8.68 -19.79 -20.67
C LEU A 345 9.02 -19.17 -19.31
N VAL A 346 8.00 -18.63 -18.63
CA VAL A 346 8.19 -17.83 -17.42
C VAL A 346 8.04 -18.69 -16.18
N GLY A 347 9.05 -18.67 -15.30
CA GLY A 347 9.00 -19.11 -13.92
C GLY A 347 9.28 -17.93 -12.97
N TYR A 348 9.03 -18.10 -11.67
CA TYR A 348 9.39 -17.10 -10.70
C TYR A 348 9.90 -17.70 -9.40
N HIS A 349 10.66 -16.90 -8.66
CA HIS A 349 11.04 -17.19 -7.28
C HIS A 349 10.68 -16.01 -6.38
N ASP A 350 10.04 -16.33 -5.24
CA ASP A 350 9.75 -15.38 -4.18
C ASP A 350 9.51 -16.17 -2.89
N ASP A 351 10.29 -15.89 -1.84
CA ASP A 351 10.19 -16.58 -0.55
C ASP A 351 8.92 -16.24 0.22
N TYR A 352 8.31 -15.09 -0.10
CA TYR A 352 7.10 -14.59 0.57
C TYR A 352 5.82 -14.93 -0.19
N VAL A 353 5.93 -15.38 -1.45
CA VAL A 353 4.80 -15.69 -2.33
C VAL A 353 4.97 -17.08 -2.91
N PRO A 354 4.51 -18.13 -2.22
CA PRO A 354 4.72 -19.52 -2.65
C PRO A 354 3.95 -19.88 -3.93
N ALA A 355 2.83 -19.22 -4.22
CA ALA A 355 2.01 -19.52 -5.40
C ALA A 355 1.31 -18.29 -5.98
N LEU A 356 1.31 -18.18 -7.31
CA LEU A 356 0.50 -17.26 -8.10
C LEU A 356 -0.68 -18.00 -8.72
N SER A 357 -1.71 -18.32 -7.91
CA SER A 357 -2.82 -19.19 -8.30
C SER A 357 -3.54 -18.74 -9.58
N LYS A 358 -3.68 -17.42 -9.80
CA LYS A 358 -4.32 -16.87 -11.00
C LYS A 358 -3.51 -17.11 -12.28
N HIS A 359 -2.20 -17.29 -12.16
CA HIS A 359 -1.27 -17.52 -13.27
C HIS A 359 -0.87 -19.00 -13.41
N GLY A 360 -1.30 -19.86 -12.45
CA GLY A 360 -0.94 -21.26 -12.44
C GLY A 360 0.55 -21.50 -12.20
N LEU A 361 1.25 -20.59 -11.48
CA LEU A 361 2.67 -20.65 -11.21
C LEU A 361 2.93 -20.87 -9.72
N GLU A 362 3.99 -21.62 -9.41
CA GLU A 362 4.54 -21.81 -8.08
C GLU A 362 5.96 -21.26 -8.02
N SER A 363 6.40 -20.80 -6.84
CA SER A 363 7.75 -20.34 -6.60
C SER A 363 8.73 -21.51 -6.73
N VAL A 364 9.80 -21.35 -7.53
CA VAL A 364 10.81 -22.38 -7.78
C VAL A 364 12.09 -22.13 -6.97
N PRO A 365 12.85 -23.15 -6.57
CA PRO A 365 14.12 -22.97 -5.85
C PRO A 365 15.18 -22.27 -6.72
N LEU A 366 15.89 -21.27 -6.14
CA LEU A 366 16.92 -20.48 -6.83
C LEU A 366 18.08 -21.32 -7.35
N GLU A 367 18.55 -22.28 -6.55
CA GLU A 367 19.74 -23.08 -6.84
C GLU A 367 19.62 -23.84 -8.15
N SER A 368 18.40 -24.33 -8.44
CA SER A 368 18.13 -25.09 -9.68
C SER A 368 17.68 -24.18 -10.81
N ALA A 369 16.90 -23.15 -10.53
CA ALA A 369 16.25 -22.35 -11.56
C ALA A 369 17.20 -21.30 -12.18
N VAL A 370 18.12 -20.71 -11.42
CA VAL A 370 19.06 -19.70 -11.92
C VAL A 370 19.95 -20.24 -13.04
N PRO A 371 20.64 -21.39 -12.91
CA PRO A 371 21.47 -21.92 -13.99
C PRO A 371 20.69 -22.37 -15.23
N GLU A 372 19.41 -22.73 -15.09
CA GLU A 372 18.56 -23.18 -16.19
C GLU A 372 17.91 -22.04 -16.98
N ALA A 373 17.89 -20.84 -16.42
CA ALA A 373 17.27 -19.68 -17.04
C ALA A 373 18.15 -19.09 -18.16
N ASP A 374 17.54 -18.73 -19.29
CA ASP A 374 18.20 -17.94 -20.33
C ASP A 374 18.40 -16.49 -19.90
N ALA A 375 17.47 -15.96 -19.07
CA ALA A 375 17.62 -14.70 -18.37
C ALA A 375 16.94 -14.74 -16.99
N VAL A 376 17.59 -14.14 -16.01
CA VAL A 376 17.06 -13.87 -14.70
C VAL A 376 16.65 -12.39 -14.65
N VAL A 377 15.45 -12.07 -14.16
CA VAL A 377 14.91 -10.69 -14.13
C VAL A 377 14.60 -10.31 -12.71
N LEU A 378 15.36 -9.39 -12.13
CA LEU A 378 15.13 -8.88 -10.77
C LEU A 378 14.09 -7.76 -10.81
N VAL A 379 12.87 -8.07 -10.31
CA VAL A 379 11.74 -7.13 -10.26
C VAL A 379 11.53 -6.59 -8.84
N THR A 380 11.60 -7.45 -7.82
CA THR A 380 11.52 -7.04 -6.42
C THR A 380 12.67 -7.67 -5.63
N ALA A 381 13.43 -6.83 -4.93
CA ALA A 381 14.54 -7.30 -4.11
C ALA A 381 14.07 -7.60 -2.69
N HIS A 382 14.23 -8.84 -2.26
CA HIS A 382 13.96 -9.26 -0.89
C HIS A 382 15.22 -9.21 -0.01
N PRO A 383 15.10 -8.91 1.29
CA PRO A 383 16.22 -8.96 2.21
C PRO A 383 16.75 -10.40 2.37
N GLY A 384 18.07 -10.53 2.57
CA GLY A 384 18.70 -11.84 2.81
C GLY A 384 19.03 -12.65 1.56
N VAL A 385 18.69 -12.21 0.36
CA VAL A 385 19.02 -12.88 -0.91
C VAL A 385 20.38 -12.40 -1.43
N ASP A 386 21.24 -13.35 -1.80
CA ASP A 386 22.57 -13.08 -2.41
C ASP A 386 22.43 -12.78 -3.92
N TYR A 387 22.09 -11.53 -4.25
CA TYR A 387 21.96 -11.09 -5.64
C TYR A 387 23.30 -11.03 -6.39
N ALA A 388 24.42 -10.84 -5.70
CA ALA A 388 25.75 -10.88 -6.32
C ALA A 388 26.07 -12.30 -6.81
N GLY A 389 25.88 -13.32 -5.95
CA GLY A 389 26.06 -14.71 -6.33
C GLY A 389 25.05 -15.17 -7.38
N ILE A 390 23.84 -14.61 -7.44
CA ILE A 390 22.89 -14.85 -8.54
C ILE A 390 23.43 -14.28 -9.84
N ALA A 391 23.97 -13.05 -9.84
CA ALA A 391 24.56 -12.43 -11.03
C ALA A 391 25.71 -13.30 -11.61
N GLU A 392 26.59 -13.82 -10.76
CA GLU A 392 27.70 -14.67 -11.18
C GLU A 392 27.26 -16.01 -11.83
N ARG A 393 26.13 -16.57 -11.37
CA ARG A 393 25.61 -17.87 -11.84
C ARG A 393 24.60 -17.77 -12.98
N SER A 394 24.10 -16.57 -13.27
CA SER A 394 23.11 -16.31 -14.32
C SER A 394 23.79 -16.27 -15.69
N ALA A 395 23.14 -16.80 -16.73
CA ALA A 395 23.56 -16.58 -18.11
C ALA A 395 23.41 -15.10 -18.51
N LEU A 396 22.32 -14.48 -18.09
CA LEU A 396 22.00 -13.05 -18.24
C LEU A 396 21.19 -12.61 -17.03
N LEU A 397 21.58 -11.51 -16.37
CA LEU A 397 20.79 -10.88 -15.32
C LEU A 397 20.30 -9.50 -15.78
N VAL A 398 18.98 -9.30 -15.76
CA VAL A 398 18.35 -8.00 -15.99
C VAL A 398 17.86 -7.46 -14.65
N ASP A 399 18.56 -6.48 -14.11
CA ASP A 399 18.26 -5.86 -12.82
C ASP A 399 17.43 -4.58 -13.02
N LEU A 400 16.12 -4.68 -12.73
CA LEU A 400 15.19 -3.57 -12.83
C LEU A 400 15.14 -2.70 -11.56
N ARG A 401 15.99 -3.01 -10.55
CA ARG A 401 16.02 -2.31 -9.26
C ARG A 401 17.36 -1.67 -8.93
N GLY A 402 18.37 -1.88 -9.79
CA GLY A 402 19.71 -1.35 -9.60
C GLY A 402 20.45 -1.90 -8.37
N ILE A 403 20.04 -3.05 -7.85
CA ILE A 403 20.63 -3.65 -6.66
C ILE A 403 22.04 -4.18 -6.96
N THR A 404 22.22 -4.74 -8.15
CA THR A 404 23.48 -5.35 -8.57
C THR A 404 24.39 -4.41 -9.36
N ARG A 405 24.06 -3.12 -9.45
CA ARG A 405 24.81 -2.12 -10.25
C ARG A 405 26.29 -1.96 -9.89
N HIS A 406 26.68 -2.43 -8.70
CA HIS A 406 28.06 -2.44 -8.23
C HIS A 406 28.81 -3.76 -8.48
N VAL A 407 28.09 -4.77 -8.99
CA VAL A 407 28.68 -6.06 -9.38
C VAL A 407 29.21 -5.92 -10.81
N GLY A 408 30.52 -5.96 -10.97
CA GLY A 408 31.17 -5.79 -12.29
C GLY A 408 31.07 -7.05 -13.17
N ALA A 409 29.87 -7.54 -13.44
CA ALA A 409 29.65 -8.74 -14.25
C ALA A 409 29.27 -8.36 -15.70
N GLU A 410 29.87 -9.04 -16.69
CA GLU A 410 29.62 -8.78 -18.13
C GLU A 410 28.21 -9.18 -18.59
N ASN A 411 27.57 -10.11 -17.86
CA ASN A 411 26.22 -10.61 -18.13
C ASN A 411 25.12 -9.82 -17.42
N LEU A 412 25.42 -8.61 -16.95
CA LEU A 412 24.52 -7.76 -16.18
C LEU A 412 23.98 -6.60 -17.02
N VAL A 413 22.65 -6.48 -17.06
CA VAL A 413 21.93 -5.33 -17.63
C VAL A 413 21.13 -4.66 -16.52
N VAL A 414 21.44 -3.40 -16.21
CA VAL A 414 20.76 -2.63 -15.15
C VAL A 414 19.84 -1.60 -15.80
N LEU A 415 18.62 -1.40 -15.24
CA LEU A 415 17.64 -0.41 -15.71
C LEU A 415 18.24 1.00 -15.72
#